data_ee21dcfe2f7e3c0daf01de2573d8e3e1
#
_entry.id   ee21dcfe2f7e3c0daf01de2573d8e3e1
#
_cell.length_a   1.000
_cell.length_b   1.000
_cell.length_c   1.000
_cell.angle_alpha   90.00
_cell.angle_beta   90.00
_cell.angle_gamma   90.00
#
_symmetry.space_group_name_H-M   'P 1'
#
loop_
_entity.id
_entity.type
_entity.pdbx_description
1 polymer ?
#
loop_
_entity_poly.entity_id
_entity_poly.type
_entity_poly.pdbx_seq_one_letter_code
_entity_poly.pdbx_strand_id
1 'polypeptide(L)'
;MKTEYQYKVISRIKKLREEKNYTQAFLAKLLEISPGQLGNIESFKQEHKFTLAQILKICDVLEIDIESIFLPEKERAKTREVIEAIIKYQESL
;
A
#
# COMPACT_ATOMS: atom_id res chain seq x y z
N MET A 1 -13.93 -4.99 7.67
CA MET A 1 -12.80 -5.83 7.21
C MET A 1 -12.38 -5.40 5.82
N LYS A 2 -11.09 -5.37 5.57
CA LYS A 2 -10.59 -5.01 4.24
C LYS A 2 -11.05 -6.02 3.19
N THR A 3 -11.21 -5.56 1.96
CA THR A 3 -11.42 -6.48 0.84
C THR A 3 -10.13 -7.30 0.63
N GLU A 4 -10.27 -8.43 -0.03
CA GLU A 4 -9.12 -9.25 -0.38
C GLU A 4 -8.12 -8.47 -1.24
N TYR A 5 -8.61 -7.67 -2.18
CA TYR A 5 -7.74 -6.85 -3.03
C TYR A 5 -7.00 -5.78 -2.22
N GLN A 6 -7.70 -5.11 -1.31
CA GLN A 6 -7.07 -4.11 -0.43
C GLN A 6 -5.95 -4.74 0.39
N TYR A 7 -6.20 -5.90 0.98
CA TYR A 7 -5.19 -6.59 1.75
C TYR A 7 -4.00 -7.02 0.87
N LYS A 8 -4.28 -7.47 -0.35
CA LYS A 8 -3.24 -7.87 -1.30
C LYS A 8 -2.31 -6.69 -1.63
N VAL A 9 -2.87 -5.52 -1.89
CA VAL A 9 -2.09 -4.29 -2.13
C VAL A 9 -1.23 -3.95 -0.92
N ILE A 10 -1.82 -3.96 0.26
CA ILE A 10 -1.13 -3.63 1.51
C ILE A 10 -0.02 -4.65 1.78
N SER A 11 -0.24 -5.92 1.53
CA SER A 11 0.77 -6.97 1.69
C SER A 11 1.96 -6.77 0.77
N ARG A 12 1.74 -6.30 -0.45
CA ARG A 12 2.83 -5.96 -1.38
C ARG A 12 3.67 -4.81 -0.83
N ILE A 13 3.02 -3.79 -0.29
CA ILE A 13 3.72 -2.65 0.31
C ILE A 13 4.55 -3.13 1.49
N LYS A 14 3.99 -3.98 2.34
CA LYS A 14 4.73 -4.55 3.48
C LYS A 14 5.97 -5.31 3.01
N LYS A 15 5.82 -6.14 1.99
CA LYS A 15 6.94 -6.90 1.42
C LYS A 15 8.03 -5.98 0.89
N LEU A 16 7.65 -4.94 0.14
CA LEU A 16 8.60 -3.96 -0.40
C LEU A 16 9.31 -3.22 0.73
N ARG A 17 8.59 -2.87 1.79
CA ARG A 17 9.17 -2.24 2.98
C ARG A 17 10.23 -3.13 3.60
N GLU A 18 9.90 -4.40 3.79
CA GLU A 18 10.82 -5.38 4.40
C GLU A 18 12.05 -5.61 3.53
N GLU A 19 11.88 -5.66 2.22
CA GLU A 19 13.00 -5.79 1.28
C GLU A 19 13.98 -4.62 1.37
N LYS A 20 13.48 -3.44 1.72
CA LYS A 20 14.31 -2.24 1.93
C LYS A 20 14.87 -2.16 3.35
N ASN A 21 14.59 -3.14 4.19
CA ASN A 21 14.98 -3.17 5.60
C ASN A 21 14.38 -2.03 6.43
N TYR A 22 13.22 -1.53 6.04
CA TYR A 22 12.50 -0.51 6.81
C TYR A 22 11.59 -1.17 7.83
N THR A 23 11.76 -0.77 9.10
CA THR A 23 10.87 -1.24 10.18
C THR A 23 9.51 -0.56 10.09
N GLN A 24 8.51 -1.13 10.78
CA GLN A 24 7.22 -0.46 10.92
C GLN A 24 7.39 0.92 11.56
N ALA A 25 8.22 1.01 12.60
CA ALA A 25 8.44 2.29 13.29
C ALA A 25 9.00 3.35 12.33
N PHE A 26 9.94 2.97 11.48
CA PHE A 26 10.54 3.88 10.52
C PHE A 26 9.53 4.38 9.50
N LEU A 27 8.78 3.45 8.88
CA LEU A 27 7.78 3.85 7.89
C LEU A 27 6.65 4.66 8.52
N ALA A 28 6.20 4.29 9.71
CA ALA A 28 5.17 5.04 10.43
C ALA A 28 5.61 6.48 10.66
N LYS A 29 6.86 6.68 11.06
CA LYS A 29 7.42 8.03 11.25
C LYS A 29 7.37 8.84 9.95
N LEU A 30 7.74 8.23 8.83
CA LEU A 30 7.70 8.90 7.53
C LEU A 30 6.27 9.26 7.11
N LEU A 31 5.29 8.45 7.49
CA LEU A 31 3.89 8.67 7.18
C LEU A 31 3.18 9.53 8.23
N GLU A 32 3.88 9.93 9.29
CA GLU A 32 3.34 10.71 10.39
C GLU A 32 2.17 10.02 11.09
N ILE A 33 2.28 8.71 11.26
CA ILE A 33 1.32 7.89 12.02
C ILE A 33 2.08 7.10 13.07
N SER A 34 1.35 6.54 14.03
CA SER A 34 1.98 5.70 15.05
C SER A 34 2.32 4.31 14.50
N PRO A 35 3.32 3.62 15.08
CA PRO A 35 3.59 2.22 14.71
C PRO A 35 2.37 1.32 14.89
N GLY A 36 1.55 1.57 15.92
CA GLY A 36 0.33 0.82 16.14
C GLY A 36 -0.68 1.02 15.01
N GLN A 37 -0.83 2.25 14.50
CA GLN A 37 -1.67 2.51 13.35
C GLN A 37 -1.18 1.76 12.11
N LEU A 38 0.13 1.76 11.87
CA LEU A 38 0.69 1.01 10.74
C LEU A 38 0.45 -0.49 10.91
N GLY A 39 0.64 -1.01 12.14
CA GLY A 39 0.33 -2.41 12.43
C GLY A 39 -1.12 -2.77 12.12
N ASN A 40 -2.06 -1.88 12.45
CA ASN A 40 -3.47 -2.08 12.13
C ASN A 40 -3.72 -2.09 10.62
N ILE A 41 -3.04 -1.21 9.88
CA ILE A 41 -3.16 -1.19 8.42
C ILE A 41 -2.63 -2.50 7.83
N GLU A 42 -1.51 -2.99 8.30
CA GLU A 42 -0.89 -4.22 7.79
C GLU A 42 -1.61 -5.49 8.23
N SER A 43 -2.54 -5.39 9.19
CA SER A 43 -3.28 -6.55 9.69
C SER A 43 -4.47 -6.88 8.81
N PHE A 44 -4.62 -8.16 8.47
CA PHE A 44 -5.78 -8.65 7.72
C PHE A 44 -7.09 -8.41 8.48
N LYS A 45 -7.06 -8.54 9.80
CA LYS A 45 -8.26 -8.48 10.64
C LYS A 45 -8.78 -7.07 10.91
N GLN A 46 -7.98 -6.05 10.62
CA GLN A 46 -8.37 -4.66 10.86
C GLN A 46 -8.88 -4.00 9.59
N GLU A 47 -9.79 -3.05 9.75
CA GLU A 47 -10.41 -2.36 8.61
C GLU A 47 -9.52 -1.27 8.02
N HIS A 48 -8.53 -0.81 8.78
CA HIS A 48 -7.67 0.29 8.39
C HIS A 48 -6.87 -0.02 7.13
N LYS A 49 -6.81 0.93 6.22
CA LYS A 49 -6.01 0.82 5.00
C LYS A 49 -5.26 2.12 4.75
N PHE A 50 -4.25 2.06 3.91
CA PHE A 50 -3.55 3.28 3.49
C PHE A 50 -4.47 4.18 2.69
N THR A 51 -4.34 5.50 2.91
CA THR A 51 -4.94 6.48 2.00
C THR A 51 -4.09 6.56 0.73
N LEU A 52 -4.65 7.11 -0.34
CA LEU A 52 -3.87 7.32 -1.56
C LEU A 52 -2.70 8.28 -1.35
N ALA A 53 -2.89 9.30 -0.51
CA ALA A 53 -1.79 10.21 -0.16
C ALA A 53 -0.64 9.48 0.52
N GLN A 54 -0.96 8.55 1.43
CA GLN A 54 0.04 7.71 2.07
C GLN A 54 0.75 6.80 1.07
N ILE A 55 0.01 6.21 0.16
CA ILE A 55 0.59 5.34 -0.89
C ILE A 55 1.53 6.14 -1.79
N LEU A 56 1.16 7.36 -2.15
CA LEU A 56 2.01 8.24 -2.93
C LEU A 56 3.33 8.52 -2.20
N LYS A 57 3.24 8.82 -0.91
CA LYS A 57 4.43 9.02 -0.07
C LYS A 57 5.30 7.77 0.01
N ILE A 58 4.67 6.61 0.13
CA ILE A 58 5.36 5.32 0.15
C ILE A 58 6.12 5.10 -1.17
N CYS A 59 5.50 5.42 -2.30
CA CYS A 59 6.17 5.31 -3.60
C CYS A 59 7.42 6.17 -3.65
N ASP A 60 7.33 7.40 -3.13
CA ASP A 60 8.48 8.31 -3.09
C ASP A 60 9.59 7.78 -2.18
N VAL A 61 9.22 7.33 -0.98
CA VAL A 61 10.18 6.86 0.03
C VAL A 61 10.85 5.56 -0.41
N LEU A 62 10.09 4.63 -0.96
CA LEU A 62 10.62 3.32 -1.39
C LEU A 62 11.18 3.36 -2.81
N GLU A 63 11.03 4.49 -3.51
CA GLU A 63 11.49 4.67 -4.89
C GLU A 63 10.91 3.59 -5.82
N ILE A 64 9.59 3.42 -5.75
CA ILE A 64 8.87 2.44 -6.57
C ILE A 64 7.75 3.11 -7.35
N ASP A 65 7.43 2.54 -8.49
CA ASP A 65 6.32 3.00 -9.31
C ASP A 65 5.00 2.47 -8.75
N ILE A 66 3.95 3.28 -8.87
CA ILE A 66 2.63 2.90 -8.38
C ILE A 66 2.10 1.62 -9.06
N GLU A 67 2.46 1.37 -10.30
CA GLU A 67 2.09 0.14 -11.01
C GLU A 67 2.61 -1.10 -10.29
N SER A 68 3.80 -1.01 -9.70
CA SER A 68 4.40 -2.12 -8.94
C SER A 68 3.56 -2.52 -7.74
N ILE A 69 2.76 -1.59 -7.22
CA ILE A 69 1.87 -1.85 -6.08
C ILE A 69 0.53 -2.42 -6.55
N PHE A 70 -0.06 -1.80 -7.56
CA PHE A 70 -1.43 -2.15 -7.98
C PHE A 70 -1.49 -3.21 -9.07
N LEU A 71 -0.52 -3.27 -9.97
CA LEU A 71 -0.50 -4.20 -11.10
C LEU A 71 0.90 -4.80 -11.31
N PRO A 72 1.48 -5.46 -10.29
CA PRO A 72 2.88 -5.89 -10.35
C PRO A 72 3.18 -6.98 -11.37
N GLU A 73 2.17 -7.72 -11.81
CA GLU A 73 2.35 -8.78 -12.80
C GLU A 73 2.34 -8.26 -14.23
N LYS A 74 2.04 -6.96 -14.44
CA LYS A 74 1.98 -6.37 -15.78
C LYS A 74 3.21 -5.51 -16.04
N GLU A 75 3.97 -5.85 -17.07
CA GLU A 75 5.17 -5.10 -17.42
C GLU A 75 4.88 -3.68 -17.89
N ARG A 76 3.76 -3.47 -18.58
CA ARG A 76 3.38 -2.17 -19.13
C ARG A 76 1.89 -1.93 -18.90
N ALA A 77 1.55 -1.57 -17.68
CA ALA A 77 0.18 -1.23 -17.37
C ALA A 77 -0.18 0.12 -18.02
N LYS A 78 -1.31 0.17 -18.68
CA LYS A 78 -1.85 1.42 -19.22
C LYS A 78 -2.40 2.25 -18.07
N THR A 79 -2.38 3.56 -18.22
CA THR A 79 -2.90 4.49 -17.21
C THR A 79 -4.32 4.11 -16.76
N ARG A 80 -5.19 3.75 -17.71
CA ARG A 80 -6.55 3.34 -17.39
C ARG A 80 -6.59 2.14 -16.45
N GLU A 81 -5.76 1.13 -16.70
CA GLU A 81 -5.71 -0.07 -15.86
C GLU A 81 -5.26 0.25 -14.44
N VAL A 82 -4.28 1.13 -14.31
CA VAL A 82 -3.79 1.57 -13.00
C VAL A 82 -4.89 2.32 -12.26
N ILE A 83 -5.57 3.24 -12.93
CA ILE A 83 -6.66 4.02 -12.32
C ILE A 83 -7.80 3.09 -11.88
N GLU A 84 -8.19 2.13 -12.70
CA GLU A 84 -9.22 1.16 -12.34
C GLU A 84 -8.83 0.34 -11.10
N ALA A 85 -7.56 -0.04 -11.00
CA ALA A 85 -7.06 -0.76 -9.83
C ALA A 85 -7.10 0.11 -8.58
N ILE A 86 -6.74 1.39 -8.70
CA ILE A 86 -6.81 2.33 -7.59
C ILE A 86 -8.25 2.52 -7.13
N ILE A 87 -9.18 2.67 -8.06
CA ILE A 87 -10.61 2.78 -7.74
C ILE A 87 -11.08 1.54 -6.98
N LYS A 88 -10.70 0.36 -7.47
CA LYS A 88 -11.03 -0.90 -6.79
C LYS A 88 -10.50 -0.94 -5.37
N TYR A 89 -9.27 -0.45 -5.15
CA TYR A 89 -8.68 -0.37 -3.81
C TYR A 89 -9.49 0.55 -2.90
N GLN A 90 -9.99 1.67 -3.43
CA GLN A 90 -10.73 2.65 -2.64
C GLN A 90 -12.16 2.23 -2.32
N GLU A 91 -12.73 1.30 -3.07
CA GLU A 91 -14.09 0.84 -2.82
C GLU A 91 -14.18 0.24 -1.42
N SER A 92 -15.16 0.71 -0.64
CA SER A 92 -15.48 0.13 0.65
C SER A 92 -16.72 -0.73 0.54
N LEU A 93 -16.70 -1.83 1.25
CA LEU A 93 -17.84 -2.73 1.33
C LEU A 93 -18.72 -2.36 2.51
#